data_a4ed8d7e60d512ae8ee8044dc72f847a
#
_entry.id   a4ed8d7e60d512ae8ee8044dc72f847a
#
_cell.length_a   1.000
_cell.length_b   1.000
_cell.length_c   1.000
_cell.angle_alpha   90.00
_cell.angle_beta   90.00
_cell.angle_gamma   90.00
#
_symmetry.space_group_name_H-M   'P 1'
#
loop_
_entity.id
_entity.type
_entity.pdbx_description
1 polymer ?
#
loop_
_entity_poly.entity_id
_entity_poly.type
_entity_poly.pdbx_seq_one_letter_code
_entity_poly.pdbx_strand_id
1 'polypeptide(L)'
;MMQSDVIEADLNNITITDPFLGEYQRLIRDVVIPYQWEALNDNIAEAEPSHALANYRIAAGLEQGEFYGMVFQDSDVTKWLEAVAWSLSQKPDAALEKT
;
A
#
# COMPACT_ATOMS: atom_id res chain seq x y z
N MET A 1 -27.05 21.42 -21.60
CA MET A 1 -26.10 20.87 -20.60
C MET A 1 -24.69 21.10 -21.13
N MET A 2 -23.87 21.82 -20.38
CA MET A 2 -22.46 21.97 -20.75
C MET A 2 -21.69 20.72 -20.36
N GLN A 3 -21.03 20.14 -21.34
CA GLN A 3 -20.13 19.03 -21.11
C GLN A 3 -18.84 19.57 -20.48
N SER A 4 -18.38 18.93 -19.41
CA SER A 4 -17.11 19.31 -18.79
C SER A 4 -15.95 18.84 -19.67
N ASP A 5 -15.06 19.76 -20.04
CA ASP A 5 -13.85 19.46 -20.79
C ASP A 5 -12.67 19.05 -19.86
N VAL A 6 -12.98 18.63 -18.63
CA VAL A 6 -11.97 18.14 -17.70
C VAL A 6 -11.54 16.75 -18.14
N ILE A 7 -10.28 16.62 -18.54
CA ILE A 7 -9.65 15.36 -18.88
C ILE A 7 -8.70 14.99 -17.75
N GLU A 8 -8.93 13.82 -17.14
CA GLU A 8 -8.03 13.28 -16.14
C GLU A 8 -6.76 12.76 -16.83
N ALA A 9 -5.59 13.19 -16.34
CA ALA A 9 -4.33 12.71 -16.86
C ALA A 9 -4.04 11.28 -16.37
N ASP A 10 -3.61 10.43 -17.28
CA ASP A 10 -3.10 9.09 -16.91
C ASP A 10 -1.75 9.24 -16.19
N LEU A 11 -1.66 8.73 -14.97
CA LEU A 11 -0.44 8.80 -14.18
C LEU A 11 0.75 8.08 -14.81
N ASN A 12 0.52 7.10 -15.67
CA ASN A 12 1.59 6.46 -16.42
C ASN A 12 2.32 7.43 -17.37
N ASN A 13 1.68 8.52 -17.73
CA ASN A 13 2.22 9.55 -18.62
C ASN A 13 2.82 10.74 -17.87
N ILE A 14 2.85 10.68 -16.53
CA ILE A 14 3.41 11.73 -15.69
C ILE A 14 4.69 11.22 -15.04
N THR A 15 5.78 11.96 -15.20
CA THR A 15 7.07 11.64 -14.61
C THR A 15 7.55 12.79 -13.72
N ILE A 16 7.96 12.46 -12.51
CA ILE A 16 8.58 13.44 -11.60
C ILE A 16 10.04 13.57 -12.00
N THR A 17 10.44 14.79 -12.37
CA THR A 17 11.84 15.11 -12.73
C THR A 17 12.53 15.96 -11.68
N ASP A 18 11.78 16.51 -10.73
CA ASP A 18 12.34 17.27 -9.62
C ASP A 18 13.14 16.36 -8.68
N PRO A 19 14.40 16.69 -8.34
CA PRO A 19 15.23 15.82 -7.49
C PRO A 19 14.67 15.64 -6.08
N PHE A 20 14.02 16.65 -5.51
CA PHE A 20 13.44 16.58 -4.17
C PHE A 20 12.25 15.63 -4.11
N LEU A 21 11.26 15.82 -4.97
CA LEU A 21 10.09 14.96 -5.03
C LEU A 21 10.44 13.56 -5.56
N GLY A 22 11.37 13.46 -6.49
CA GLY A 22 11.86 12.17 -7.00
C GLY A 22 12.52 11.32 -5.92
N GLU A 23 13.26 11.95 -5.00
CA GLU A 23 13.85 11.24 -3.86
C GLU A 23 12.78 10.72 -2.90
N TYR A 24 11.73 11.49 -2.62
CA TYR A 24 10.60 11.00 -1.84
C TYR A 24 9.85 9.86 -2.51
N GLN A 25 9.64 9.94 -3.80
CA GLN A 25 9.00 8.87 -4.57
C GLN A 25 9.81 7.57 -4.47
N ARG A 26 11.14 7.66 -4.62
CA ARG A 26 12.05 6.53 -4.47
C ARG A 26 12.01 5.95 -3.05
N LEU A 27 12.05 6.81 -2.03
CA LEU A 27 12.01 6.42 -0.63
C LEU A 27 10.71 5.66 -0.31
N ILE A 28 9.57 6.17 -0.76
CA ILE A 28 8.28 5.52 -0.56
C ILE A 28 8.26 4.14 -1.21
N ARG A 29 8.70 4.04 -2.46
CA ARG A 29 8.70 2.78 -3.20
C ARG A 29 9.65 1.75 -2.60
N ASP A 30 10.88 2.16 -2.30
CA ASP A 30 11.96 1.22 -1.98
C ASP A 30 12.09 0.91 -0.48
N VAL A 31 11.57 1.77 0.38
CA VAL A 31 11.70 1.66 1.84
C VAL A 31 10.34 1.60 2.54
N VAL A 32 9.48 2.58 2.33
CA VAL A 32 8.25 2.72 3.12
C VAL A 32 7.24 1.62 2.82
N ILE A 33 6.97 1.35 1.55
CA ILE A 33 6.01 0.31 1.15
C ILE A 33 6.45 -1.06 1.64
N PRO A 34 7.71 -1.52 1.43
CA PRO A 34 8.18 -2.79 1.98
C PRO A 34 8.14 -2.85 3.52
N TYR A 35 8.53 -1.78 4.19
CA TYR A 35 8.45 -1.72 5.65
C TYR A 35 7.02 -1.86 6.17
N GLN A 36 6.08 -1.16 5.57
CA GLN A 36 4.67 -1.24 5.95
C GLN A 36 4.09 -2.64 5.74
N TRP A 37 4.52 -3.34 4.69
CA TRP A 37 4.12 -4.73 4.48
C TRP A 37 4.54 -5.61 5.65
N GLU A 38 5.78 -5.47 6.11
CA GLU A 38 6.27 -6.22 7.27
C GLU A 38 5.52 -5.84 8.55
N ALA A 39 5.20 -4.55 8.73
CA ALA A 39 4.40 -4.10 9.87
C ALA A 39 2.98 -4.68 9.85
N LEU A 40 2.32 -4.72 8.71
CA LEU A 40 0.99 -5.31 8.55
C LEU A 40 0.98 -6.82 8.79
N ASN A 41 2.11 -7.49 8.61
CA ASN A 41 2.31 -8.91 8.90
C ASN A 41 2.83 -9.19 10.32
N ASP A 42 2.93 -8.17 11.17
CA ASP A 42 3.46 -8.29 12.55
C ASP A 42 4.93 -8.74 12.63
N ASN A 43 5.71 -8.42 11.60
CA ASN A 43 7.12 -8.82 11.51
C ASN A 43 8.10 -7.76 12.03
N ILE A 44 7.62 -6.65 12.55
CA ILE A 44 8.47 -5.60 13.13
C ILE A 44 8.53 -5.77 14.63
N ALA A 45 9.66 -6.25 15.13
CA ALA A 45 9.82 -6.65 16.54
C ALA A 45 9.61 -5.51 17.56
N GLU A 46 9.90 -4.28 17.17
CA GLU A 46 9.81 -3.11 18.05
C GLU A 46 8.49 -2.33 17.90
N ALA A 47 7.62 -2.75 16.99
CA ALA A 47 6.32 -2.13 16.77
C ALA A 47 5.21 -2.93 17.47
N GLU A 48 4.17 -2.21 17.90
CA GLU A 48 2.95 -2.86 18.36
C GLU A 48 2.35 -3.72 17.21
N PRO A 49 1.92 -4.96 17.51
CA PRO A 49 1.31 -5.81 16.51
C PRO A 49 0.06 -5.17 15.88
N SER A 50 0.00 -5.14 14.57
CA SER A 50 -1.17 -4.68 13.82
C SER A 50 -2.25 -5.75 13.73
N HIS A 51 -1.88 -6.99 13.51
CA HIS A 51 -2.78 -8.12 13.20
C HIS A 51 -3.69 -7.89 11.99
N ALA A 52 -3.44 -6.84 11.20
CA ALA A 52 -4.32 -6.49 10.09
C ALA A 52 -4.45 -7.62 9.08
N LEU A 53 -3.34 -8.17 8.60
CA LEU A 53 -3.38 -9.30 7.66
C LEU A 53 -3.82 -10.60 8.33
N ALA A 54 -3.46 -10.83 9.58
CA ALA A 54 -3.95 -11.99 10.33
C ALA A 54 -5.48 -11.96 10.44
N ASN A 55 -6.07 -10.80 10.73
CA ASN A 55 -7.53 -10.63 10.77
C ASN A 55 -8.19 -10.98 9.44
N TYR A 56 -7.61 -10.58 8.31
CA TYR A 56 -8.10 -10.96 6.97
C TYR A 56 -8.03 -12.47 6.74
N ARG A 57 -6.93 -13.11 7.14
CA ARG A 57 -6.79 -14.57 7.01
C ARG A 57 -7.80 -15.33 7.88
N ILE A 58 -8.03 -14.85 9.09
CA ILE A 58 -9.05 -15.41 10.00
C ILE A 58 -10.43 -15.27 9.37
N ALA A 59 -10.78 -14.10 8.88
CA ALA A 59 -12.06 -13.85 8.21
C ALA A 59 -12.25 -14.72 6.95
N ALA A 60 -11.16 -14.99 6.23
CA ALA A 60 -11.18 -15.84 5.05
C ALA A 60 -11.16 -17.35 5.37
N GLY A 61 -11.06 -17.74 6.64
CA GLY A 61 -10.97 -19.14 7.05
C GLY A 61 -9.61 -19.80 6.78
N LEU A 62 -8.59 -19.02 6.49
CA LEU A 62 -7.22 -19.49 6.22
C LEU A 62 -6.39 -19.64 7.50
N GLU A 63 -6.82 -19.02 8.58
CA GLU A 63 -6.16 -19.06 9.87
C GLU A 63 -7.21 -19.11 10.97
N GLN A 64 -6.90 -19.78 12.07
CA GLN A 64 -7.80 -19.83 13.23
C GLN A 64 -7.42 -18.77 14.25
N GLY A 65 -8.43 -18.16 14.85
CA GLY A 65 -8.24 -17.12 15.86
C GLY A 65 -9.44 -16.19 15.94
N GLU A 66 -9.31 -15.19 16.76
CA GLU A 66 -10.31 -14.14 16.93
C GLU A 66 -9.76 -12.81 16.40
N PHE A 67 -10.67 -11.92 16.01
CA PHE A 67 -10.31 -10.55 15.64
C PHE A 67 -9.53 -9.88 16.77
N TYR A 68 -8.45 -9.20 16.40
CA TYR A 68 -7.61 -8.45 17.30
C TYR A 68 -7.46 -7.00 16.83
N GLY A 69 -7.52 -6.08 17.78
CA GLY A 69 -7.24 -4.67 17.53
C GLY A 69 -8.47 -3.82 17.29
N MET A 70 -8.27 -2.69 16.65
CA MET A 70 -9.29 -1.69 16.41
C MET A 70 -10.03 -1.94 15.09
N VAL A 71 -11.28 -1.54 15.01
CA VAL A 71 -12.17 -1.76 13.84
C VAL A 71 -11.65 -1.09 12.56
N PHE A 72 -10.76 -0.13 12.65
CA PHE A 72 -10.21 0.59 11.49
C PHE A 72 -8.93 -0.03 10.92
N GLN A 73 -8.37 -1.07 11.53
CA GLN A 73 -7.09 -1.65 11.06
C GLN A 73 -7.19 -2.35 9.71
N ASP A 74 -8.36 -2.80 9.32
CA ASP A 74 -8.60 -3.33 7.97
C ASP A 74 -8.34 -2.29 6.89
N SER A 75 -8.66 -1.01 7.16
CA SER A 75 -8.41 0.07 6.21
C SER A 75 -6.92 0.33 5.96
N ASP A 76 -6.04 -0.06 6.87
CA ASP A 76 -4.60 0.09 6.68
C ASP A 76 -4.10 -0.83 5.55
N VAL A 77 -4.67 -2.03 5.43
CA VAL A 77 -4.35 -2.94 4.31
C VAL A 77 -4.82 -2.34 2.98
N THR A 78 -6.03 -1.81 2.92
CA THR A 78 -6.56 -1.22 1.68
C THR A 78 -5.78 0.03 1.27
N LYS A 79 -5.35 0.86 2.20
CA LYS A 79 -4.48 2.01 1.92
C LYS A 79 -3.11 1.57 1.42
N TRP A 80 -2.56 0.51 1.98
CA TRP A 80 -1.30 -0.05 1.50
C TRP A 80 -1.44 -0.56 0.07
N LEU A 81 -2.51 -1.29 -0.24
CA LEU A 81 -2.80 -1.75 -1.60
C LEU A 81 -2.92 -0.59 -2.60
N GLU A 82 -3.56 0.49 -2.20
CA GLU A 82 -3.65 1.70 -3.02
C GLU A 82 -2.26 2.30 -3.28
N ALA A 83 -1.44 2.43 -2.24
CA ALA A 83 -0.06 2.93 -2.39
C ALA A 83 0.78 2.05 -3.32
N VAL A 84 0.64 0.74 -3.22
CA VAL A 84 1.29 -0.23 -4.13
C VAL A 84 0.83 -0.02 -5.57
N ALA A 85 -0.47 0.11 -5.79
CA ALA A 85 -1.03 0.34 -7.13
C ALA A 85 -0.47 1.63 -7.76
N TRP A 86 -0.42 2.73 -6.99
CA TRP A 86 0.19 3.97 -7.44
C TRP A 86 1.68 3.80 -7.77
N SER A 87 2.43 3.11 -6.93
CA SER A 87 3.85 2.84 -7.16
C SER A 87 4.07 2.02 -8.43
N LEU A 88 3.30 0.96 -8.62
CA LEU A 88 3.40 0.10 -9.81
C LEU A 88 3.01 0.84 -11.09
N SER A 89 2.10 1.81 -11.02
CA SER A 89 1.74 2.63 -12.17
C SER A 89 2.91 3.50 -12.66
N GLN A 90 3.83 3.85 -11.76
CA GLN A 90 5.00 4.66 -12.08
C GLN A 90 6.22 3.82 -12.48
N LYS A 91 6.40 2.67 -11.83
CA LYS A 91 7.52 1.78 -12.08
C LYS A 91 7.09 0.33 -11.88
N PRO A 92 7.17 -0.51 -12.92
CA PRO A 92 6.91 -1.94 -12.80
C PRO A 92 7.86 -2.60 -11.79
N ASP A 93 7.32 -3.50 -10.96
CA ASP A 93 8.06 -4.29 -9.98
C ASP A 93 7.39 -5.65 -9.82
N ALA A 94 7.95 -6.67 -10.46
CA ALA A 94 7.39 -8.01 -10.47
C ALA A 94 7.37 -8.67 -9.08
N ALA A 95 8.29 -8.31 -8.20
CA ALA A 95 8.31 -8.84 -6.83
C ALA A 95 7.15 -8.23 -6.01
N LEU A 96 6.93 -6.93 -6.14
CA LEU A 96 5.84 -6.24 -5.47
C LEU A 96 4.45 -6.70 -5.96
N GLU A 97 4.32 -6.99 -7.25
CA GLU A 97 3.07 -7.53 -7.81
C GLU A 97 2.69 -8.90 -7.24
N LYS A 98 3.66 -9.67 -6.77
CA LYS A 98 3.44 -11.00 -6.20
C LYS A 98 3.17 -10.99 -4.70
N THR A 99 3.45 -9.86 -4.05
CA THR A 99 3.21 -9.69 -2.62
C THR A 99 1.73 -9.61 -2.33
#